data_c472f7b9af59e35146c48c6104a2170a
#
_entry.id   c472f7b9af59e35146c48c6104a2170a
#
_cell.length_a   1.000
_cell.length_b   1.000
_cell.length_c   1.000
_cell.angle_alpha   90.00
_cell.angle_beta   90.00
_cell.angle_gamma   90.00
#
_symmetry.space_group_name_H-M   'P 1'
#
loop_
_entity.id
_entity.type
_entity.pdbx_description
1 polymer ?
#
loop_
_entity_poly.entity_id
_entity_poly.type
_entity_poly.pdbx_seq_one_letter_code
_entity_poly.pdbx_strand_id
1 'polypeptide(L)'
;SAIPAKDAAGYFRLPVDRAFSMRGFGTVVTGTLAAGSVARDGQVELQPSGRLLRVRGVQVHGQPAERAIAGQRTALNLADIEASELSRGMVLTEPGRFRPARSFDCRLQLLPSARPLRHGAPVHFHAGTAEVEAEVRLFPPARMLRPGAEAFVRILLREEQMLWPRQRFILRQFSPVITIAGGEILEANGRRYRRGESPDARLSVLGSGDWSAVLKLLVREAPLGLSLADLIARTGLTPQELAIASGSTKLRWLADGEWLTDPDQMEALRRKLLQAVSDFHSAQPLQPGLGKADAKAAIAPGAPAFFFDELIATSPELIADGTVIRRRGRQVVLQQPEEDASERIEAAFRQAGLAVPTVPEVLGASGIDAGRARAVLQILLRSGRLVRVTDTLIFHAAAIDRLKATIETRRGQSLDVAGFKEMSGISRKYAIPLLEYFDRLKITKRTGDRRIVI
;
A
#
# COMPACT_ATOMS: atom_id res chain seq x y z
N SER A 1 -4.83 -46.73 -7.64
CA SER A 1 -4.11 -45.54 -7.09
C SER A 1 -5.11 -44.74 -6.29
N ALA A 2 -4.82 -44.49 -4.99
CA ALA A 2 -5.65 -43.67 -4.16
C ALA A 2 -5.61 -42.20 -4.70
N ILE A 3 -6.78 -41.63 -4.96
CA ILE A 3 -6.91 -40.22 -5.30
C ILE A 3 -6.48 -39.43 -4.08
N PRO A 4 -5.47 -38.50 -4.19
CA PRO A 4 -5.06 -37.72 -3.06
C PRO A 4 -6.24 -36.90 -2.52
N ALA A 5 -6.35 -36.79 -1.20
CA ALA A 5 -7.37 -35.98 -0.56
C ALA A 5 -7.23 -34.53 -1.02
N LYS A 6 -8.35 -33.86 -1.29
CA LYS A 6 -8.34 -32.45 -1.65
C LYS A 6 -7.95 -31.61 -0.45
N ASP A 7 -7.31 -30.49 -0.71
CA ASP A 7 -6.81 -29.58 0.31
C ASP A 7 -7.97 -28.91 1.07
N ALA A 8 -8.18 -29.35 2.30
CA ALA A 8 -9.18 -28.77 3.20
C ALA A 8 -8.66 -27.51 3.93
N ALA A 9 -7.36 -27.23 3.90
CA ALA A 9 -6.72 -26.09 4.54
C ALA A 9 -6.67 -24.84 3.63
N GLY A 10 -6.89 -25.02 2.30
CA GLY A 10 -6.92 -23.92 1.35
C GLY A 10 -8.16 -23.02 1.48
N TYR A 11 -8.19 -21.96 0.68
CA TYR A 11 -9.35 -21.05 0.65
C TYR A 11 -10.60 -21.73 0.09
N PHE A 12 -11.75 -21.44 0.70
CA PHE A 12 -13.03 -21.95 0.28
C PHE A 12 -13.35 -21.64 -1.19
N ARG A 13 -13.74 -22.66 -1.94
CA ARG A 13 -14.15 -22.56 -3.35
C ARG A 13 -15.22 -23.58 -3.68
N LEU A 14 -16.43 -23.10 -4.01
CA LEU A 14 -17.53 -23.92 -4.46
C LEU A 14 -18.02 -23.46 -5.84
N PRO A 15 -17.60 -24.10 -6.95
CA PRO A 15 -18.21 -23.86 -8.26
C PRO A 15 -19.69 -24.24 -8.24
N VAL A 16 -20.54 -23.29 -8.62
CA VAL A 16 -21.99 -23.50 -8.68
C VAL A 16 -22.34 -24.39 -9.86
N ASP A 17 -22.97 -25.52 -9.58
CA ASP A 17 -23.48 -26.46 -10.59
C ASP A 17 -24.96 -26.19 -10.87
N ARG A 18 -25.78 -26.01 -9.81
CA ARG A 18 -27.20 -25.69 -9.88
C ARG A 18 -27.57 -24.68 -8.78
N ALA A 19 -28.57 -23.86 -9.12
CA ALA A 19 -29.23 -22.98 -8.17
C ALA A 19 -30.75 -23.15 -8.32
N PHE A 20 -31.49 -23.20 -7.23
CA PHE A 20 -32.95 -23.35 -7.23
C PHE A 20 -33.54 -22.79 -5.92
N SER A 21 -34.80 -22.38 -5.99
CA SER A 21 -35.56 -21.99 -4.80
C SER A 21 -36.24 -23.20 -4.18
N MET A 22 -36.10 -23.37 -2.87
CA MET A 22 -36.75 -24.41 -2.10
C MET A 22 -37.76 -23.79 -1.15
N ARG A 23 -39.03 -24.25 -1.25
CA ARG A 23 -40.12 -23.72 -0.43
C ARG A 23 -39.82 -23.88 1.07
N GLY A 24 -39.87 -22.78 1.80
CA GLY A 24 -39.55 -22.70 3.23
C GLY A 24 -38.04 -22.57 3.57
N PHE A 25 -37.16 -22.81 2.59
CA PHE A 25 -35.68 -22.72 2.81
C PHE A 25 -35.03 -21.56 2.06
N GLY A 26 -35.66 -21.03 1.02
CA GLY A 26 -35.08 -19.98 0.17
C GLY A 26 -34.17 -20.51 -0.92
N THR A 27 -33.14 -19.77 -1.29
CA THR A 27 -32.24 -20.09 -2.41
C THR A 27 -31.16 -21.08 -1.98
N VAL A 28 -31.08 -22.19 -2.74
CA VAL A 28 -30.07 -23.24 -2.51
C VAL A 28 -29.20 -23.38 -3.74
N VAL A 29 -27.89 -23.40 -3.54
CA VAL A 29 -26.89 -23.74 -4.55
C VAL A 29 -26.25 -25.07 -4.26
N THR A 30 -25.92 -25.82 -5.32
CA THR A 30 -25.20 -27.10 -5.21
C THR A 30 -23.92 -27.06 -6.03
N GLY A 31 -22.90 -27.76 -5.52
CA GLY A 31 -21.62 -27.94 -6.20
C GLY A 31 -20.76 -28.98 -5.51
N THR A 32 -19.59 -29.24 -6.06
CA THR A 32 -18.55 -30.02 -5.36
C THR A 32 -17.54 -29.02 -4.79
N LEU A 33 -17.34 -29.04 -3.48
CA LEU A 33 -16.38 -28.18 -2.81
C LEU A 33 -14.98 -28.45 -3.36
N ALA A 34 -14.39 -27.47 -4.04
CA ALA A 34 -13.12 -27.66 -4.73
C ALA A 34 -11.92 -27.54 -3.81
N ALA A 35 -11.97 -26.64 -2.81
CA ALA A 35 -10.93 -26.41 -1.81
C ALA A 35 -11.53 -25.78 -0.55
N GLY A 36 -10.80 -25.84 0.56
CA GLY A 36 -11.15 -25.23 1.82
C GLY A 36 -12.34 -25.85 2.53
N SER A 37 -13.04 -25.05 3.31
CA SER A 37 -14.24 -25.47 4.05
C SER A 37 -15.20 -24.30 4.22
N VAL A 38 -16.49 -24.61 4.39
CA VAL A 38 -17.55 -23.63 4.68
C VAL A 38 -18.42 -24.13 5.81
N ALA A 39 -18.76 -23.24 6.73
CA ALA A 39 -19.62 -23.55 7.88
C ALA A 39 -20.98 -22.84 7.73
N ARG A 40 -21.98 -23.37 8.43
CA ARG A 40 -23.24 -22.68 8.67
C ARG A 40 -22.97 -21.34 9.35
N ASP A 41 -23.79 -20.36 9.05
CA ASP A 41 -23.70 -18.96 9.51
C ASP A 41 -22.44 -18.21 9.03
N GLY A 42 -21.59 -18.85 8.23
CA GLY A 42 -20.44 -18.24 7.58
C GLY A 42 -20.83 -17.25 6.48
N GLN A 43 -19.88 -16.44 6.07
CA GLN A 43 -20.01 -15.50 4.96
C GLN A 43 -19.21 -16.00 3.76
N VAL A 44 -19.79 -15.88 2.56
CA VAL A 44 -19.16 -16.25 1.28
C VAL A 44 -19.33 -15.12 0.29
N GLU A 45 -18.47 -15.08 -0.71
CA GLU A 45 -18.53 -14.09 -1.80
C GLU A 45 -18.88 -14.76 -3.10
N LEU A 46 -19.92 -14.26 -3.78
CA LEU A 46 -20.35 -14.73 -5.09
C LEU A 46 -19.52 -14.08 -6.20
N GLN A 47 -18.77 -14.86 -6.95
CA GLN A 47 -18.01 -14.40 -8.09
C GLN A 47 -18.74 -14.70 -9.42
N PRO A 48 -18.71 -13.76 -10.42
CA PRO A 48 -17.86 -12.57 -10.49
C PRO A 48 -18.46 -11.28 -9.88
N SER A 49 -19.68 -11.31 -9.31
CA SER A 49 -20.39 -10.11 -8.85
C SER A 49 -19.78 -9.44 -7.62
N GLY A 50 -18.97 -10.15 -6.82
CA GLY A 50 -18.42 -9.65 -5.56
C GLY A 50 -19.44 -9.53 -4.42
N ARG A 51 -20.66 -10.05 -4.60
CA ARG A 51 -21.72 -9.94 -3.59
C ARG A 51 -21.45 -10.86 -2.40
N LEU A 52 -21.47 -10.30 -1.20
CA LEU A 52 -21.35 -11.04 0.04
C LEU A 52 -22.69 -11.66 0.43
N LEU A 53 -22.66 -12.95 0.76
CA LEU A 53 -23.85 -13.74 1.10
C LEU A 53 -23.61 -14.51 2.39
N ARG A 54 -24.68 -14.65 3.21
CA ARG A 54 -24.64 -15.46 4.42
C ARG A 54 -25.13 -16.88 4.12
N VAL A 55 -24.44 -17.89 4.65
CA VAL A 55 -24.80 -19.30 4.57
C VAL A 55 -25.77 -19.62 5.73
N ARG A 56 -27.04 -19.84 5.43
CA ARG A 56 -28.06 -20.21 6.43
C ARG A 56 -28.02 -21.69 6.80
N GLY A 57 -27.55 -22.54 5.89
CA GLY A 57 -27.49 -23.97 6.10
C GLY A 57 -26.52 -24.63 5.14
N VAL A 58 -25.98 -25.74 5.59
CA VAL A 58 -25.03 -26.61 4.87
C VAL A 58 -25.59 -27.99 4.83
N GLN A 59 -25.53 -28.68 3.66
CA GLN A 59 -25.83 -30.11 3.51
C GLN A 59 -24.68 -30.78 2.78
N VAL A 60 -24.30 -31.93 3.25
CA VAL A 60 -23.28 -32.78 2.63
C VAL A 60 -23.94 -34.13 2.26
N HIS A 61 -23.89 -34.50 0.98
CA HIS A 61 -24.53 -35.68 0.46
C HIS A 61 -26.04 -35.79 0.81
N GLY A 62 -26.73 -34.64 0.85
CA GLY A 62 -28.16 -34.57 1.16
C GLY A 62 -28.50 -34.57 2.67
N GLN A 63 -27.54 -34.65 3.55
CA GLN A 63 -27.74 -34.60 4.98
C GLN A 63 -27.32 -33.26 5.56
N PRO A 64 -28.08 -32.70 6.51
CA PRO A 64 -27.66 -31.47 7.24
C PRO A 64 -26.30 -31.65 7.89
N ALA A 65 -25.47 -30.63 7.80
CA ALA A 65 -24.13 -30.58 8.41
C ALA A 65 -23.83 -29.18 8.91
N GLU A 66 -23.03 -29.07 9.94
CA GLU A 66 -22.52 -27.77 10.43
C GLU A 66 -21.42 -27.21 9.53
N ARG A 67 -20.67 -28.10 8.86
CA ARG A 67 -19.54 -27.74 7.98
C ARG A 67 -19.43 -28.69 6.80
N ALA A 68 -19.01 -28.16 5.64
CA ALA A 68 -18.54 -28.95 4.51
C ALA A 68 -17.06 -28.71 4.24
N ILE A 69 -16.34 -29.71 3.74
CA ILE A 69 -14.91 -29.69 3.43
C ILE A 69 -14.65 -30.05 1.96
N ALA A 70 -13.46 -29.73 1.46
CA ALA A 70 -13.03 -30.02 0.10
C ALA A 70 -13.26 -31.48 -0.29
N GLY A 71 -13.76 -31.67 -1.53
CA GLY A 71 -14.10 -33.00 -2.08
C GLY A 71 -15.57 -33.41 -1.92
N GLN A 72 -16.32 -32.78 -1.00
CA GLN A 72 -17.69 -33.17 -0.72
C GLN A 72 -18.69 -32.52 -1.72
N ARG A 73 -19.72 -33.28 -2.11
CA ARG A 73 -20.90 -32.74 -2.77
C ARG A 73 -21.70 -31.98 -1.73
N THR A 74 -21.84 -30.68 -1.94
CA THR A 74 -22.34 -29.73 -0.95
C THR A 74 -23.51 -28.94 -1.51
N ALA A 75 -24.55 -28.74 -0.68
CA ALA A 75 -25.62 -27.78 -0.92
C ALA A 75 -25.52 -26.68 0.14
N LEU A 76 -25.60 -25.41 -0.28
CA LEU A 76 -25.62 -24.24 0.60
C LEU A 76 -26.93 -23.50 0.43
N ASN A 77 -27.60 -23.25 1.55
CA ASN A 77 -28.72 -22.32 1.61
C ASN A 77 -28.17 -20.92 1.82
N LEU A 78 -28.45 -20.02 0.88
CA LEU A 78 -27.93 -18.65 0.87
C LEU A 78 -29.03 -17.65 1.25
N ALA A 79 -28.63 -16.68 2.06
CA ALA A 79 -29.49 -15.53 2.39
C ALA A 79 -29.42 -14.45 1.31
N ASP A 80 -30.50 -13.68 1.21
CA ASP A 80 -30.55 -12.39 0.52
C ASP A 80 -30.17 -12.41 -0.97
N ILE A 81 -30.43 -13.52 -1.64
CA ILE A 81 -30.25 -13.70 -3.09
C ILE A 81 -31.37 -14.57 -3.67
N GLU A 82 -31.82 -14.22 -4.86
CA GLU A 82 -32.80 -15.01 -5.62
C GLU A 82 -32.09 -16.06 -6.50
N ALA A 83 -32.73 -17.20 -6.72
CA ALA A 83 -32.14 -18.26 -7.54
C ALA A 83 -31.91 -17.84 -9.00
N SER A 84 -32.68 -16.89 -9.51
CA SER A 84 -32.52 -16.28 -10.84
C SER A 84 -31.26 -15.45 -11.01
N GLU A 85 -30.66 -14.97 -9.90
CA GLU A 85 -29.38 -14.22 -9.88
C GLU A 85 -28.17 -15.17 -9.91
N LEU A 86 -28.39 -16.46 -9.79
CA LEU A 86 -27.35 -17.48 -9.73
C LEU A 86 -27.38 -18.35 -10.99
N SER A 87 -26.21 -18.51 -11.58
CA SER A 87 -26.05 -19.36 -12.76
C SER A 87 -24.92 -20.36 -12.59
N ARG A 88 -25.00 -21.44 -13.36
CA ARG A 88 -23.91 -22.40 -13.51
C ARG A 88 -22.66 -21.66 -14.00
N GLY A 89 -21.50 -21.98 -13.42
CA GLY A 89 -20.21 -21.33 -13.73
C GLY A 89 -19.82 -20.22 -12.76
N MET A 90 -20.75 -19.65 -12.03
CA MET A 90 -20.42 -18.79 -10.88
C MET A 90 -19.71 -19.60 -9.79
N VAL A 91 -18.98 -18.92 -8.92
CA VAL A 91 -18.21 -19.55 -7.84
C VAL A 91 -18.44 -18.83 -6.53
N LEU A 92 -18.71 -19.58 -5.47
CA LEU A 92 -18.66 -19.05 -4.11
C LEU A 92 -17.25 -19.19 -3.56
N THR A 93 -16.72 -18.12 -3.00
CA THR A 93 -15.34 -18.02 -2.51
C THR A 93 -15.25 -17.44 -1.11
N GLU A 94 -14.06 -17.52 -0.52
CA GLU A 94 -13.69 -16.75 0.66
C GLU A 94 -13.82 -15.25 0.37
N PRO A 95 -14.46 -14.45 1.25
CA PRO A 95 -14.67 -13.02 1.03
C PRO A 95 -13.38 -12.21 0.89
N GLY A 96 -13.33 -11.31 -0.12
CA GLY A 96 -12.27 -10.33 -0.30
C GLY A 96 -10.90 -10.87 -0.69
N ARG A 97 -10.81 -12.16 -1.06
CA ARG A 97 -9.51 -12.79 -1.37
C ARG A 97 -9.19 -12.83 -2.85
N PHE A 98 -10.18 -12.90 -3.71
CA PHE A 98 -10.01 -13.18 -5.13
C PHE A 98 -10.70 -12.15 -6.00
N ARG A 99 -10.22 -12.01 -7.23
CA ARG A 99 -10.77 -11.07 -8.21
C ARG A 99 -11.02 -11.81 -9.52
N PRO A 100 -12.20 -11.66 -10.13
CA PRO A 100 -12.49 -12.24 -11.44
C PRO A 100 -11.67 -11.54 -12.51
N ALA A 101 -11.51 -12.22 -13.65
CA ALA A 101 -10.77 -11.68 -14.79
C ALA A 101 -11.37 -12.18 -16.12
N ARG A 102 -11.03 -11.46 -17.20
CA ARG A 102 -11.36 -11.86 -18.57
C ARG A 102 -10.14 -12.36 -19.35
N SER A 103 -8.95 -12.14 -18.85
CA SER A 103 -7.69 -12.44 -19.55
C SER A 103 -6.84 -13.37 -18.68
N PHE A 104 -6.44 -14.50 -19.26
CA PHE A 104 -5.64 -15.50 -18.55
C PHE A 104 -4.47 -15.95 -19.42
N ASP A 105 -3.26 -15.92 -18.86
CA ASP A 105 -2.11 -16.57 -19.47
C ASP A 105 -2.11 -18.03 -19.05
N CYS A 106 -1.94 -18.92 -20.04
CA CYS A 106 -2.17 -20.35 -19.91
C CYS A 106 -1.07 -21.14 -20.61
N ARG A 107 -0.83 -22.34 -20.11
CA ARG A 107 -0.17 -23.40 -20.88
C ARG A 107 -1.26 -24.21 -21.59
N LEU A 108 -1.15 -24.36 -22.91
CA LEU A 108 -2.13 -25.03 -23.76
C LEU A 108 -1.47 -26.15 -24.54
N GLN A 109 -2.06 -27.34 -24.51
CA GLN A 109 -1.71 -28.45 -25.37
C GLN A 109 -2.82 -28.71 -26.36
N LEU A 110 -2.53 -28.60 -27.66
CA LEU A 110 -3.46 -28.93 -28.73
C LEU A 110 -3.47 -30.45 -28.95
N LEU A 111 -4.65 -31.06 -29.05
CA LEU A 111 -4.77 -32.48 -29.27
C LEU A 111 -4.19 -32.87 -30.65
N PRO A 112 -3.57 -34.08 -30.80
CA PRO A 112 -3.07 -34.54 -32.08
C PRO A 112 -4.19 -34.70 -33.16
N SER A 113 -5.41 -34.98 -32.72
CA SER A 113 -6.60 -35.10 -33.58
C SER A 113 -7.23 -33.76 -33.98
N ALA A 114 -6.81 -32.65 -33.37
CA ALA A 114 -7.37 -31.34 -33.64
C ALA A 114 -6.80 -30.75 -34.95
N ARG A 115 -7.53 -29.80 -35.53
CA ARG A 115 -7.01 -28.96 -36.62
C ARG A 115 -6.02 -27.94 -36.06
N PRO A 116 -5.08 -27.42 -36.89
CA PRO A 116 -4.20 -26.34 -36.46
C PRO A 116 -4.97 -25.15 -35.89
N LEU A 117 -4.62 -24.69 -34.69
CA LEU A 117 -5.28 -23.60 -34.00
C LEU A 117 -4.60 -22.25 -34.38
N ARG A 118 -5.40 -21.34 -34.97
CA ARG A 118 -4.89 -20.03 -35.39
C ARG A 118 -4.96 -19.02 -34.24
N HIS A 119 -4.10 -18.01 -34.30
CA HIS A 119 -4.19 -16.82 -33.47
C HIS A 119 -5.55 -16.15 -33.67
N GLY A 120 -6.24 -15.78 -32.57
CA GLY A 120 -7.56 -15.19 -32.60
C GLY A 120 -8.70 -16.20 -32.81
N ALA A 121 -8.43 -17.51 -32.73
CA ALA A 121 -9.47 -18.53 -32.92
C ALA A 121 -10.52 -18.48 -31.81
N PRO A 122 -11.82 -18.41 -32.17
CA PRO A 122 -12.90 -18.49 -31.20
C PRO A 122 -13.11 -19.95 -30.75
N VAL A 123 -13.38 -20.12 -29.44
CA VAL A 123 -13.57 -21.45 -28.82
C VAL A 123 -14.58 -21.36 -27.67
N HIS A 124 -15.15 -22.51 -27.30
CA HIS A 124 -15.77 -22.65 -25.98
C HIS A 124 -14.72 -23.05 -24.95
N PHE A 125 -14.60 -22.24 -23.91
CA PHE A 125 -13.73 -22.49 -22.78
C PHE A 125 -14.51 -23.12 -21.64
N HIS A 126 -14.01 -24.24 -21.11
CA HIS A 126 -14.63 -24.95 -19.99
C HIS A 126 -13.62 -25.10 -18.83
N ALA A 127 -14.00 -24.62 -17.63
CA ALA A 127 -13.23 -24.82 -16.41
C ALA A 127 -14.16 -24.98 -15.21
N GLY A 128 -14.01 -26.05 -14.45
CA GLY A 128 -14.97 -26.39 -13.38
C GLY A 128 -16.38 -26.55 -13.91
N THR A 129 -17.31 -25.71 -13.47
CA THR A 129 -18.71 -25.68 -13.95
C THR A 129 -18.94 -24.59 -15.01
N ALA A 130 -17.95 -23.72 -15.24
CA ALA A 130 -18.08 -22.64 -16.22
C ALA A 130 -17.92 -23.11 -17.65
N GLU A 131 -18.75 -22.54 -18.53
CA GLU A 131 -18.68 -22.65 -19.99
C GLU A 131 -18.86 -21.25 -20.56
N VAL A 132 -17.81 -20.71 -21.24
CA VAL A 132 -17.77 -19.33 -21.71
C VAL A 132 -17.14 -19.29 -23.10
N GLU A 133 -17.65 -18.42 -23.96
CA GLU A 133 -16.97 -18.11 -25.22
C GLU A 133 -15.63 -17.41 -24.97
N ALA A 134 -14.62 -17.80 -25.73
CA ALA A 134 -13.27 -17.28 -25.58
C ALA A 134 -12.55 -17.14 -26.92
N GLU A 135 -11.49 -16.36 -26.92
CA GLU A 135 -10.56 -16.21 -28.03
C GLU A 135 -9.15 -16.63 -27.58
N VAL A 136 -8.48 -17.47 -28.38
CA VAL A 136 -7.11 -17.92 -28.09
C VAL A 136 -6.12 -17.02 -28.82
N ARG A 137 -5.29 -16.32 -28.05
CA ARG A 137 -4.21 -15.47 -28.58
C ARG A 137 -2.86 -16.12 -28.38
N LEU A 138 -2.24 -16.51 -29.47
CA LEU A 138 -0.85 -16.99 -29.46
C LEU A 138 0.10 -15.81 -29.27
N PHE A 139 1.16 -15.98 -28.48
CA PHE A 139 2.19 -14.98 -28.35
C PHE A 139 3.07 -14.90 -29.61
N PRO A 140 3.50 -13.71 -30.03
CA PRO A 140 4.39 -13.54 -31.18
C PRO A 140 5.72 -14.30 -30.99
N PRO A 141 6.31 -14.85 -32.07
CA PRO A 141 5.90 -14.68 -33.47
C PRO A 141 4.83 -15.65 -33.96
N ALA A 142 4.37 -16.59 -33.07
CA ALA A 142 3.45 -17.65 -33.47
C ALA A 142 2.11 -17.12 -33.99
N ARG A 143 1.66 -17.63 -35.15
CA ARG A 143 0.35 -17.34 -35.72
C ARG A 143 -0.55 -18.55 -35.76
N MET A 144 0.03 -19.72 -35.53
CA MET A 144 -0.67 -21.00 -35.60
C MET A 144 0.03 -22.01 -34.69
N LEU A 145 -0.75 -22.78 -33.94
CA LEU A 145 -0.30 -23.92 -33.15
C LEU A 145 -0.62 -25.20 -33.91
N ARG A 146 0.36 -26.08 -34.06
CA ARG A 146 0.24 -27.36 -34.76
C ARG A 146 -0.45 -28.42 -33.87
N PRO A 147 -1.17 -29.38 -34.44
CA PRO A 147 -1.71 -30.54 -33.70
C PRO A 147 -0.60 -31.23 -32.89
N GLY A 148 -0.92 -31.60 -31.66
CA GLY A 148 -0.01 -32.23 -30.71
C GLY A 148 1.01 -31.29 -30.04
N ALA A 149 1.11 -30.04 -30.47
CA ALA A 149 2.05 -29.09 -29.89
C ALA A 149 1.51 -28.44 -28.61
N GLU A 150 2.45 -28.02 -27.76
CA GLU A 150 2.21 -27.22 -26.55
C GLU A 150 2.70 -25.78 -26.78
N ALA A 151 2.01 -24.81 -26.23
CA ALA A 151 2.43 -23.42 -26.25
C ALA A 151 1.87 -22.64 -25.04
N PHE A 152 2.53 -21.56 -24.69
CA PHE A 152 1.93 -20.52 -23.86
C PHE A 152 1.02 -19.66 -24.71
N VAL A 153 -0.18 -19.38 -24.19
CA VAL A 153 -1.20 -18.61 -24.88
C VAL A 153 -1.89 -17.65 -23.89
N ARG A 154 -2.51 -16.61 -24.42
CA ARG A 154 -3.47 -15.80 -23.67
C ARG A 154 -4.88 -16.14 -24.12
N ILE A 155 -5.73 -16.47 -23.16
CA ILE A 155 -7.16 -16.74 -23.42
C ILE A 155 -7.93 -15.52 -22.95
N LEU A 156 -8.74 -14.95 -23.86
CA LEU A 156 -9.65 -13.85 -23.59
C LEU A 156 -11.08 -14.37 -23.53
N LEU A 157 -11.70 -14.27 -22.35
CA LEU A 157 -13.08 -14.69 -22.14
C LEU A 157 -14.06 -13.55 -22.49
N ARG A 158 -15.24 -13.90 -22.97
CA ARG A 158 -16.34 -12.95 -23.22
C ARG A 158 -16.86 -12.34 -21.92
N GLU A 159 -16.86 -13.11 -20.84
CA GLU A 159 -17.35 -12.75 -19.53
C GLU A 159 -16.26 -12.95 -18.47
N GLU A 160 -16.33 -12.20 -17.38
CA GLU A 160 -15.42 -12.37 -16.26
C GLU A 160 -15.64 -13.73 -15.59
N GLN A 161 -14.55 -14.40 -15.29
CA GLN A 161 -14.56 -15.67 -14.58
C GLN A 161 -13.57 -15.65 -13.43
N MET A 162 -13.91 -16.37 -12.37
CA MET A 162 -13.00 -16.62 -11.27
C MET A 162 -12.25 -17.93 -11.49
N LEU A 163 -11.00 -17.82 -11.94
CA LEU A 163 -10.12 -18.95 -12.21
C LEU A 163 -8.82 -18.80 -11.41
N TRP A 164 -8.24 -19.93 -11.01
CA TRP A 164 -7.05 -19.98 -10.17
C TRP A 164 -5.82 -20.45 -10.95
N PRO A 165 -4.63 -20.03 -10.56
CA PRO A 165 -3.41 -20.66 -11.02
C PRO A 165 -3.47 -22.16 -10.82
N ARG A 166 -2.98 -22.91 -11.81
CA ARG A 166 -2.97 -24.37 -11.88
C ARG A 166 -4.33 -25.04 -12.07
N GLN A 167 -5.42 -24.27 -12.22
CA GLN A 167 -6.71 -24.82 -12.59
C GLN A 167 -6.66 -25.32 -14.02
N ARG A 168 -7.12 -26.57 -14.24
CA ARG A 168 -7.22 -27.17 -15.56
C ARG A 168 -8.46 -26.69 -16.28
N PHE A 169 -8.35 -26.57 -17.61
CA PHE A 169 -9.44 -26.24 -18.51
C PHE A 169 -9.36 -27.07 -19.78
N ILE A 170 -10.47 -27.13 -20.54
CA ILE A 170 -10.50 -27.66 -21.88
C ILE A 170 -11.06 -26.61 -22.84
N LEU A 171 -10.66 -26.71 -24.12
CA LEU A 171 -11.20 -25.93 -25.20
C LEU A 171 -11.97 -26.83 -26.16
N ARG A 172 -13.16 -26.39 -26.57
CA ARG A 172 -13.98 -27.04 -27.58
C ARG A 172 -14.20 -26.09 -28.74
N GLN A 173 -14.22 -26.62 -29.96
CA GLN A 173 -14.61 -25.82 -31.13
C GLN A 173 -16.13 -25.69 -31.20
N PHE A 174 -16.62 -24.68 -31.95
CA PHE A 174 -18.05 -24.40 -32.08
C PHE A 174 -18.79 -25.46 -32.91
N SER A 175 -18.21 -25.92 -34.00
CA SER A 175 -18.87 -26.88 -34.87
C SER A 175 -17.84 -27.75 -35.62
N PRO A 176 -17.98 -29.10 -35.53
CA PRO A 176 -18.73 -29.81 -34.52
C PRO A 176 -18.22 -29.56 -33.12
N VAL A 177 -19.06 -29.70 -32.10
CA VAL A 177 -18.67 -29.43 -30.70
C VAL A 177 -17.82 -30.60 -30.19
N ILE A 178 -16.51 -30.51 -30.41
CA ILE A 178 -15.51 -31.50 -29.95
C ILE A 178 -14.40 -30.81 -29.15
N THR A 179 -13.81 -31.54 -28.23
CA THR A 179 -12.64 -31.06 -27.49
C THR A 179 -11.43 -31.03 -28.42
N ILE A 180 -10.74 -29.89 -28.47
CA ILE A 180 -9.58 -29.67 -29.33
C ILE A 180 -8.28 -29.46 -28.56
N ALA A 181 -8.38 -28.98 -27.32
CA ALA A 181 -7.21 -28.68 -26.48
C ALA A 181 -7.53 -28.82 -25.01
N GLY A 182 -6.51 -28.93 -24.20
CA GLY A 182 -6.56 -28.78 -22.76
C GLY A 182 -5.38 -27.97 -22.25
N GLY A 183 -5.49 -27.46 -21.04
CA GLY A 183 -4.42 -26.64 -20.50
C GLY A 183 -4.57 -26.35 -19.02
N GLU A 184 -3.70 -25.46 -18.57
CA GLU A 184 -3.58 -25.01 -17.18
C GLU A 184 -3.49 -23.50 -17.14
N ILE A 185 -4.23 -22.88 -16.23
CA ILE A 185 -4.16 -21.44 -15.95
C ILE A 185 -2.84 -21.16 -15.24
N LEU A 186 -2.11 -20.14 -15.67
CA LEU A 186 -0.86 -19.70 -15.04
C LEU A 186 -1.08 -18.41 -14.23
N GLU A 187 -1.73 -17.41 -14.81
CA GLU A 187 -2.12 -16.19 -14.10
C GLU A 187 -3.32 -15.50 -14.75
N ALA A 188 -4.04 -14.72 -13.93
CA ALA A 188 -5.06 -13.79 -14.39
C ALA A 188 -4.44 -12.43 -14.72
N ASN A 189 -4.99 -11.72 -15.72
CA ASN A 189 -4.57 -10.38 -16.12
C ASN A 189 -3.06 -10.23 -16.33
N GLY A 190 -2.44 -11.25 -16.97
CA GLY A 190 -1.00 -11.25 -17.23
C GLY A 190 -0.49 -9.97 -17.89
N ARG A 191 0.73 -9.58 -17.58
CA ARG A 191 1.33 -8.32 -18.05
C ARG A 191 1.35 -8.23 -19.58
N ARG A 192 1.44 -7.01 -20.08
CA ARG A 192 1.70 -6.78 -21.49
C ARG A 192 3.18 -7.01 -21.80
N TYR A 193 3.46 -7.77 -22.85
CA TYR A 193 4.81 -7.98 -23.35
C TYR A 193 5.16 -6.92 -24.41
N ARG A 194 6.39 -6.44 -24.41
CA ARG A 194 6.90 -5.52 -25.43
C ARG A 194 7.10 -6.25 -26.74
N ARG A 195 7.14 -5.52 -27.86
CA ARG A 195 7.44 -6.11 -29.16
C ARG A 195 8.82 -6.77 -29.14
N GLY A 196 8.90 -8.05 -29.52
CA GLY A 196 10.13 -8.86 -29.48
C GLY A 196 10.45 -9.52 -28.12
N GLU A 197 9.68 -9.25 -27.09
CA GLU A 197 9.82 -9.93 -25.80
C GLU A 197 9.08 -11.27 -25.83
N SER A 198 9.78 -12.37 -25.51
CA SER A 198 9.17 -13.68 -25.33
C SER A 198 8.60 -13.82 -23.92
N PRO A 199 7.37 -14.32 -23.76
CA PRO A 199 6.79 -14.65 -22.46
C PRO A 199 7.32 -15.96 -21.88
N ASP A 200 8.01 -16.79 -22.66
CA ASP A 200 8.25 -18.20 -22.36
C ASP A 200 8.99 -18.44 -21.05
N ALA A 201 10.08 -17.71 -20.83
CA ALA A 201 10.86 -17.84 -19.60
C ALA A 201 10.01 -17.53 -18.34
N ARG A 202 9.22 -16.45 -18.41
CA ARG A 202 8.36 -16.03 -17.33
C ARG A 202 7.22 -17.04 -17.08
N LEU A 203 6.52 -17.41 -18.12
CA LEU A 203 5.38 -18.33 -18.02
C LEU A 203 5.84 -19.75 -17.65
N SER A 204 7.04 -20.16 -18.05
CA SER A 204 7.65 -21.41 -17.59
C SER A 204 7.85 -21.42 -16.07
N VAL A 205 8.31 -20.31 -15.48
CA VAL A 205 8.42 -20.19 -14.02
C VAL A 205 7.05 -20.27 -13.35
N LEU A 206 6.04 -19.54 -13.85
CA LEU A 206 4.68 -19.61 -13.30
C LEU A 206 4.09 -21.00 -13.36
N GLY A 207 4.39 -21.76 -14.41
CA GLY A 207 3.93 -23.15 -14.61
C GLY A 207 4.83 -24.23 -14.01
N SER A 208 5.95 -23.87 -13.36
CA SER A 208 6.91 -24.86 -12.85
C SER A 208 6.42 -25.67 -11.66
N GLY A 209 5.51 -25.13 -10.86
CA GLY A 209 5.12 -25.69 -9.56
C GLY A 209 6.06 -25.35 -8.41
N ASP A 210 7.18 -24.70 -8.69
CA ASP A 210 8.10 -24.17 -7.69
C ASP A 210 7.61 -22.80 -7.20
N TRP A 211 6.86 -22.79 -6.10
CA TRP A 211 6.32 -21.56 -5.54
C TRP A 211 7.41 -20.58 -5.06
N SER A 212 8.59 -21.07 -4.69
CA SER A 212 9.71 -20.19 -4.33
C SER A 212 10.22 -19.40 -5.53
N ALA A 213 10.34 -20.07 -6.69
CA ALA A 213 10.70 -19.42 -7.94
C ALA A 213 9.60 -18.46 -8.41
N VAL A 214 8.34 -18.84 -8.26
CA VAL A 214 7.18 -17.98 -8.58
C VAL A 214 7.19 -16.72 -7.71
N LEU A 215 7.35 -16.82 -6.38
CA LEU A 215 7.41 -15.66 -5.50
C LEU A 215 8.56 -14.72 -5.84
N LYS A 216 9.76 -15.26 -6.10
CA LYS A 216 10.92 -14.45 -6.56
C LYS A 216 10.59 -13.67 -7.83
N LEU A 217 9.93 -14.32 -8.80
CA LEU A 217 9.52 -13.68 -10.04
C LEU A 217 8.53 -12.55 -9.78
N LEU A 218 7.43 -12.83 -9.05
CA LEU A 218 6.36 -11.88 -8.78
C LEU A 218 6.85 -10.64 -8.02
N VAL A 219 7.66 -10.86 -6.99
CA VAL A 219 8.23 -9.76 -6.18
C VAL A 219 9.24 -8.94 -7.00
N ARG A 220 10.08 -9.59 -7.81
CA ARG A 220 11.02 -8.89 -8.70
C ARG A 220 10.31 -8.00 -9.72
N GLU A 221 9.14 -8.39 -10.19
CA GLU A 221 8.31 -7.60 -11.10
C GLU A 221 7.60 -6.41 -10.41
N ALA A 222 7.56 -6.39 -9.09
CA ALA A 222 6.97 -5.34 -8.26
C ALA A 222 8.07 -4.56 -7.52
N PRO A 223 8.52 -3.39 -8.02
CA PRO A 223 9.67 -2.68 -7.46
C PRO A 223 9.56 -2.31 -5.98
N LEU A 224 8.35 -2.21 -5.47
CA LEU A 224 8.06 -1.94 -4.05
C LEU A 224 7.71 -3.20 -3.26
N GLY A 225 7.76 -4.39 -3.87
CA GLY A 225 7.24 -5.61 -3.28
C GLY A 225 5.72 -5.78 -3.47
N LEU A 226 5.15 -6.76 -2.80
CA LEU A 226 3.72 -7.13 -2.91
C LEU A 226 3.09 -7.31 -1.54
N SER A 227 1.82 -6.89 -1.42
CA SER A 227 1.03 -7.16 -0.23
C SER A 227 0.69 -8.65 -0.11
N LEU A 228 0.46 -9.11 1.12
CA LEU A 228 -0.05 -10.46 1.38
C LEU A 228 -1.35 -10.72 0.60
N ALA A 229 -2.24 -9.74 0.53
CA ALA A 229 -3.50 -9.84 -0.20
C ALA A 229 -3.28 -10.02 -1.72
N ASP A 230 -2.33 -9.27 -2.33
CA ASP A 230 -2.01 -9.44 -3.75
C ASP A 230 -1.33 -10.79 -4.04
N LEU A 231 -0.48 -11.26 -3.13
CA LEU A 231 0.14 -12.59 -3.25
C LEU A 231 -0.91 -13.69 -3.20
N ILE A 232 -1.87 -13.63 -2.25
CA ILE A 232 -2.99 -14.57 -2.16
C ILE A 232 -3.82 -14.54 -3.45
N ALA A 233 -4.20 -13.35 -3.90
CA ALA A 233 -5.02 -13.19 -5.10
C ALA A 233 -4.34 -13.74 -6.37
N ARG A 234 -3.00 -13.64 -6.46
CA ARG A 234 -2.21 -14.08 -7.62
C ARG A 234 -1.80 -15.55 -7.58
N THR A 235 -1.65 -16.14 -6.39
CA THR A 235 -1.14 -17.51 -6.23
C THR A 235 -2.21 -18.49 -5.76
N GLY A 236 -3.20 -18.02 -5.03
CA GLY A 236 -4.18 -18.86 -4.33
C GLY A 236 -3.63 -19.54 -3.08
N LEU A 237 -2.39 -19.25 -2.70
CA LEU A 237 -1.73 -19.80 -1.53
C LEU A 237 -2.20 -19.14 -0.23
N THR A 238 -2.26 -19.91 0.83
CA THR A 238 -2.50 -19.41 2.18
C THR A 238 -1.28 -18.66 2.73
N PRO A 239 -1.42 -17.82 3.77
CA PRO A 239 -0.29 -17.16 4.41
C PRO A 239 0.80 -18.13 4.88
N GLN A 240 0.39 -19.31 5.39
CA GLN A 240 1.32 -20.34 5.81
C GLN A 240 2.13 -20.93 4.64
N GLU A 241 1.47 -21.24 3.51
CA GLU A 241 2.14 -21.72 2.31
C GLU A 241 3.07 -20.66 1.71
N LEU A 242 2.67 -19.39 1.72
CA LEU A 242 3.50 -18.26 1.29
C LEU A 242 4.75 -18.10 2.19
N ALA A 243 4.60 -18.26 3.49
CA ALA A 243 5.71 -18.22 4.44
C ALA A 243 6.70 -19.37 4.18
N ILE A 244 6.20 -20.60 3.97
CA ILE A 244 7.03 -21.77 3.62
C ILE A 244 7.77 -21.53 2.28
N ALA A 245 7.05 -21.10 1.24
CA ALA A 245 7.62 -20.87 -0.08
C ALA A 245 8.65 -19.73 -0.09
N SER A 246 8.46 -18.68 0.70
CA SER A 246 9.41 -17.58 0.83
C SER A 246 10.63 -17.95 1.70
N GLY A 247 10.50 -18.88 2.64
CA GLY A 247 11.55 -19.24 3.58
C GLY A 247 12.83 -19.81 2.94
N SER A 248 12.74 -20.40 1.75
CA SER A 248 13.89 -20.85 0.96
C SER A 248 14.47 -19.76 0.03
N THR A 249 13.99 -18.51 0.16
CA THR A 249 14.38 -17.37 -0.67
C THR A 249 15.13 -16.33 0.14
N LYS A 250 15.68 -15.30 -0.55
CA LYS A 250 16.18 -14.08 0.12
C LYS A 250 15.10 -13.04 0.38
N LEU A 251 13.86 -13.30 -0.01
CA LEU A 251 12.77 -12.36 0.16
C LEU A 251 12.50 -12.10 1.65
N ARG A 252 12.08 -10.88 1.96
CA ARG A 252 11.85 -10.44 3.34
C ARG A 252 10.41 -9.96 3.53
N TRP A 253 9.77 -10.44 4.59
CA TRP A 253 8.50 -9.94 5.06
C TRP A 253 8.69 -8.66 5.90
N LEU A 254 7.86 -7.66 5.65
CA LEU A 254 7.74 -6.42 6.39
C LEU A 254 6.33 -6.32 7.00
N ALA A 255 6.15 -5.38 7.94
CA ALA A 255 4.86 -5.09 8.58
C ALA A 255 4.17 -6.38 9.10
N ASP A 256 4.88 -7.13 9.95
CA ASP A 256 4.37 -8.36 10.60
C ASP A 256 3.80 -9.41 9.62
N GLY A 257 4.40 -9.52 8.44
CA GLY A 257 4.01 -10.50 7.43
C GLY A 257 2.99 -10.00 6.39
N GLU A 258 2.66 -8.71 6.40
CA GLU A 258 1.69 -8.13 5.47
C GLU A 258 2.28 -7.71 4.11
N TRP A 259 3.62 -7.67 3.98
CA TRP A 259 4.28 -7.20 2.77
C TRP A 259 5.56 -7.96 2.47
N LEU A 260 5.69 -8.51 1.27
CA LEU A 260 6.87 -9.26 0.83
C LEU A 260 7.70 -8.42 -0.15
N THR A 261 9.00 -8.28 0.12
CA THR A 261 9.92 -7.48 -0.70
C THR A 261 11.22 -8.21 -1.01
N ASP A 262 11.93 -7.72 -2.03
CA ASP A 262 13.28 -8.17 -2.39
C ASP A 262 14.32 -7.23 -1.75
N PRO A 263 15.23 -7.74 -0.90
CA PRO A 263 16.29 -6.94 -0.29
C PRO A 263 17.16 -6.18 -1.29
N ASP A 264 17.41 -6.74 -2.48
CA ASP A 264 18.22 -6.09 -3.51
C ASP A 264 17.50 -4.86 -4.10
N GLN A 265 16.16 -4.94 -4.25
CA GLN A 265 15.33 -3.79 -4.65
C GLN A 265 15.27 -2.72 -3.55
N MET A 266 15.12 -3.14 -2.29
CA MET A 266 15.18 -2.22 -1.13
C MET A 266 16.51 -1.48 -1.08
N GLU A 267 17.62 -2.18 -1.27
CA GLU A 267 18.96 -1.58 -1.30
C GLU A 267 19.11 -0.59 -2.47
N ALA A 268 18.55 -0.90 -3.62
CA ALA A 268 18.55 0.03 -4.77
C ALA A 268 17.75 1.31 -4.47
N LEU A 269 16.60 1.20 -3.81
CA LEU A 269 15.81 2.35 -3.37
C LEU A 269 16.53 3.17 -2.28
N ARG A 270 17.20 2.49 -1.34
CA ARG A 270 18.00 3.12 -0.28
C ARG A 270 19.13 3.98 -0.87
N ARG A 271 19.85 3.46 -1.86
CA ARG A 271 20.90 4.23 -2.57
C ARG A 271 20.33 5.45 -3.28
N LYS A 272 19.17 5.32 -3.94
CA LYS A 272 18.50 6.46 -4.57
C LYS A 272 18.08 7.52 -3.54
N LEU A 273 17.55 7.09 -2.40
CA LEU A 273 17.16 8.00 -1.32
C LEU A 273 18.37 8.74 -0.74
N LEU A 274 19.47 8.03 -0.47
CA LEU A 274 20.71 8.62 0.01
C LEU A 274 21.28 9.67 -0.96
N GLN A 275 21.24 9.36 -2.26
CA GLN A 275 21.66 10.29 -3.31
C GLN A 275 20.77 11.52 -3.33
N ALA A 276 19.45 11.36 -3.34
CA ALA A 276 18.51 12.49 -3.34
C ALA A 276 18.68 13.41 -2.14
N VAL A 277 18.89 12.85 -0.94
CA VAL A 277 19.18 13.62 0.26
C VAL A 277 20.52 14.35 0.14
N SER A 278 21.54 13.72 -0.45
CA SER A 278 22.86 14.34 -0.66
C SER A 278 22.80 15.49 -1.65
N ASP A 279 22.10 15.30 -2.77
CA ASP A 279 21.90 16.33 -3.81
C ASP A 279 21.12 17.53 -3.25
N PHE A 280 20.05 17.24 -2.47
CA PHE A 280 19.29 18.28 -1.78
C PHE A 280 20.19 19.11 -0.84
N HIS A 281 21.04 18.45 -0.08
CA HIS A 281 21.95 19.13 0.82
C HIS A 281 22.99 19.97 0.10
N SER A 282 23.44 19.55 -1.08
CA SER A 282 24.36 20.32 -1.91
C SER A 282 23.68 21.54 -2.53
N ALA A 283 22.45 21.37 -2.99
CA ALA A 283 21.66 22.45 -3.60
C ALA A 283 21.12 23.45 -2.57
N GLN A 284 20.81 22.99 -1.34
CA GLN A 284 20.21 23.81 -0.27
C GLN A 284 20.94 23.61 1.06
N PRO A 285 22.16 24.14 1.19
CA PRO A 285 23.04 23.87 2.34
C PRO A 285 22.47 24.37 3.68
N LEU A 286 21.64 25.40 3.68
CA LEU A 286 21.01 25.99 4.87
C LEU A 286 19.71 25.29 5.31
N GLN A 287 19.17 24.40 4.46
CA GLN A 287 17.97 23.64 4.82
C GLN A 287 18.33 22.42 5.69
N PRO A 288 17.46 22.06 6.65
CA PRO A 288 17.76 20.99 7.60
C PRO A 288 17.77 19.61 6.94
N GLY A 289 16.98 19.41 5.89
CA GLY A 289 16.85 18.15 5.17
C GLY A 289 15.76 18.19 4.12
N LEU A 290 15.70 17.13 3.32
CA LEU A 290 14.68 16.90 2.30
C LEU A 290 13.35 16.54 2.96
N GLY A 291 12.25 17.13 2.53
CA GLY A 291 10.90 16.79 3.01
C GLY A 291 10.60 15.29 2.83
N LYS A 292 10.11 14.63 3.89
CA LYS A 292 9.81 13.19 3.86
C LYS A 292 8.75 12.85 2.80
N ALA A 293 7.74 13.71 2.62
CA ALA A 293 6.71 13.53 1.61
C ALA A 293 7.27 13.65 0.18
N ASP A 294 8.13 14.67 -0.05
CA ASP A 294 8.76 14.88 -1.36
C ASP A 294 9.72 13.74 -1.71
N ALA A 295 10.52 13.31 -0.73
CA ALA A 295 11.41 12.16 -0.89
C ALA A 295 10.63 10.88 -1.24
N LYS A 296 9.53 10.60 -0.53
CA LYS A 296 8.66 9.46 -0.82
C LYS A 296 8.07 9.53 -2.22
N ALA A 297 7.55 10.69 -2.62
CA ALA A 297 6.95 10.88 -3.94
C ALA A 297 7.98 10.69 -5.08
N ALA A 298 9.23 11.11 -4.87
CA ALA A 298 10.29 10.98 -5.85
C ALA A 298 10.90 9.58 -5.94
N ILE A 299 11.09 8.90 -4.80
CA ILE A 299 11.86 7.63 -4.73
C ILE A 299 10.97 6.39 -4.78
N ALA A 300 9.82 6.43 -4.11
CA ALA A 300 8.91 5.30 -3.97
C ALA A 300 7.45 5.77 -4.11
N PRO A 301 7.05 6.29 -5.29
CA PRO A 301 5.68 6.73 -5.52
C PRO A 301 4.71 5.57 -5.35
N GLY A 302 3.63 5.80 -4.59
CA GLY A 302 2.64 4.76 -4.30
C GLY A 302 3.03 3.77 -3.19
N ALA A 303 4.24 3.84 -2.64
CA ALA A 303 4.64 2.99 -1.51
C ALA A 303 3.73 3.23 -0.29
N PRO A 304 3.38 2.18 0.47
CA PRO A 304 2.79 2.34 1.80
C PRO A 304 3.69 3.17 2.72
N ALA A 305 3.10 3.81 3.73
CA ALA A 305 3.88 4.64 4.66
C ALA A 305 4.94 3.82 5.40
N PHE A 306 4.57 2.66 5.92
CA PHE A 306 5.46 1.76 6.65
C PHE A 306 6.67 1.29 5.80
N PHE A 307 6.47 1.08 4.48
CA PHE A 307 7.55 0.67 3.57
C PHE A 307 8.62 1.77 3.47
N PHE A 308 8.19 3.02 3.34
CA PHE A 308 9.12 4.14 3.26
C PHE A 308 9.79 4.44 4.60
N ASP A 309 9.09 4.23 5.71
CA ASP A 309 9.65 4.34 7.06
C ASP A 309 10.70 3.27 7.32
N GLU A 310 10.46 2.02 6.90
CA GLU A 310 11.44 0.93 6.95
C GLU A 310 12.66 1.24 6.09
N LEU A 311 12.47 1.83 4.89
CA LEU A 311 13.55 2.24 4.02
C LEU A 311 14.48 3.25 4.69
N ILE A 312 13.93 4.23 5.42
CA ILE A 312 14.70 5.20 6.20
C ILE A 312 15.37 4.52 7.40
N ALA A 313 14.61 3.74 8.16
CA ALA A 313 15.09 3.10 9.40
C ALA A 313 16.27 2.14 9.15
N THR A 314 16.25 1.44 8.02
CA THR A 314 17.32 0.53 7.58
C THR A 314 18.51 1.23 6.90
N SER A 315 18.46 2.56 6.74
CA SER A 315 19.53 3.38 6.16
C SER A 315 20.43 3.97 7.27
N PRO A 316 21.60 3.41 7.55
CA PRO A 316 22.42 3.88 8.69
C PRO A 316 22.93 5.30 8.52
N GLU A 317 23.04 5.79 7.27
CA GLU A 317 23.51 7.13 6.92
C GLU A 317 22.44 8.20 7.02
N LEU A 318 21.15 7.80 7.14
CA LEU A 318 20.02 8.73 7.17
C LEU A 318 19.39 8.80 8.57
N ILE A 319 18.69 9.87 8.82
CA ILE A 319 17.85 10.06 9.99
C ILE A 319 16.61 10.85 9.61
N ALA A 320 15.45 10.40 10.08
CA ALA A 320 14.23 11.20 10.05
C ALA A 320 14.22 12.16 11.25
N ASP A 321 14.03 13.45 10.98
CA ASP A 321 13.93 14.50 11.98
C ASP A 321 12.63 15.27 11.75
N GLY A 322 11.59 14.85 12.45
CA GLY A 322 10.24 15.32 12.21
C GLY A 322 9.75 15.02 10.79
N THR A 323 9.48 16.05 10.00
CA THR A 323 8.98 15.96 8.63
C THR A 323 10.07 15.92 7.56
N VAL A 324 11.35 15.93 7.94
CA VAL A 324 12.48 15.95 7.01
C VAL A 324 13.40 14.75 7.20
N ILE A 325 14.13 14.41 6.13
CA ILE A 325 15.17 13.39 6.12
C ILE A 325 16.51 14.09 5.89
N ARG A 326 17.50 13.76 6.69
CA ARG A 326 18.85 14.30 6.57
C ARG A 326 19.92 13.22 6.73
N ARG A 327 21.13 13.51 6.29
CA ARG A 327 22.28 12.64 6.58
C ARG A 327 22.60 12.67 8.07
N ARG A 328 22.93 11.53 8.63
CA ARG A 328 23.40 11.41 10.02
C ARG A 328 24.68 12.21 10.20
N GLY A 329 24.80 12.90 11.32
CA GLY A 329 25.98 13.74 11.63
C GLY A 329 26.05 15.07 10.87
N ARG A 330 25.11 15.34 9.93
CA ARG A 330 25.09 16.63 9.26
C ARG A 330 24.71 17.75 10.23
N GLN A 331 25.58 18.73 10.31
CA GLN A 331 25.29 20.04 10.88
C GLN A 331 25.17 21.07 9.74
N VAL A 332 24.26 22.03 9.92
CA VAL A 332 24.18 23.17 9.01
C VAL A 332 25.37 24.06 9.32
N VAL A 333 26.30 24.15 8.39
CA VAL A 333 27.45 25.02 8.50
C VAL A 333 27.11 26.30 7.76
N LEU A 334 27.13 27.43 8.47
CA LEU A 334 27.00 28.76 7.87
C LEU A 334 28.34 29.12 7.20
N GLN A 335 28.31 29.79 6.07
CA GLN A 335 29.46 30.42 5.46
C GLN A 335 29.59 31.86 6.03
N GLN A 336 30.71 32.53 5.79
CA GLN A 336 30.96 33.86 6.35
C GLN A 336 29.80 34.86 6.13
N PRO A 337 29.17 34.96 4.93
CA PRO A 337 28.05 35.88 4.73
C PRO A 337 26.80 35.53 5.57
N GLU A 338 26.54 34.21 5.79
CA GLU A 338 25.44 33.76 6.64
C GLU A 338 25.76 33.91 8.13
N GLU A 339 27.03 33.76 8.54
CA GLU A 339 27.46 34.01 9.91
C GLU A 339 27.28 35.48 10.25
N ASP A 340 27.77 36.41 9.39
CA ASP A 340 27.60 37.85 9.55
C ASP A 340 26.09 38.23 9.59
N ALA A 341 25.28 37.62 8.74
CA ALA A 341 23.83 37.84 8.74
C ALA A 341 23.18 37.29 10.02
N SER A 342 23.62 36.14 10.51
CA SER A 342 23.15 35.55 11.77
C SER A 342 23.41 36.48 12.95
N GLU A 343 24.60 37.04 13.03
CA GLU A 343 24.95 38.00 14.07
C GLU A 343 24.13 39.31 13.98
N ARG A 344 23.94 39.85 12.75
CA ARG A 344 23.10 41.03 12.52
C ARG A 344 21.64 40.80 12.91
N ILE A 345 21.04 39.67 12.47
CA ILE A 345 19.65 39.30 12.78
C ILE A 345 19.49 39.13 14.29
N GLU A 346 20.39 38.40 14.95
CA GLU A 346 20.31 38.19 16.40
C GLU A 346 20.50 39.50 17.18
N ALA A 347 21.50 40.32 16.78
CA ALA A 347 21.77 41.62 17.40
C ALA A 347 20.56 42.55 17.29
N ALA A 348 19.87 42.59 16.15
CA ALA A 348 18.67 43.40 15.96
C ALA A 348 17.58 43.04 16.98
N PHE A 349 17.27 41.72 17.15
CA PHE A 349 16.27 41.28 18.14
C PHE A 349 16.77 41.47 19.59
N ARG A 350 18.05 41.30 19.86
CA ARG A 350 18.64 41.47 21.18
C ARG A 350 18.58 42.93 21.63
N GLN A 351 18.95 43.88 20.74
CA GLN A 351 18.91 45.31 21.01
C GLN A 351 17.51 45.86 21.17
N ALA A 352 16.56 45.33 20.39
CA ALA A 352 15.15 45.71 20.44
C ALA A 352 14.46 45.28 21.74
N GLY A 353 15.00 44.30 22.45
CA GLY A 353 14.42 43.79 23.70
C GLY A 353 13.01 43.26 23.52
N LEU A 354 12.01 43.90 24.14
CA LEU A 354 10.60 43.52 24.06
C LEU A 354 9.79 44.37 23.06
N ALA A 355 10.38 45.39 22.43
CA ALA A 355 9.78 46.25 21.40
C ALA A 355 10.35 45.88 20.02
N VAL A 356 10.12 44.62 19.59
CA VAL A 356 10.78 44.03 18.44
C VAL A 356 10.36 44.64 17.09
N PRO A 357 11.29 44.79 16.14
CA PRO A 357 11.02 45.18 14.76
C PRO A 357 10.26 44.09 14.02
N THR A 358 9.74 44.41 12.84
CA THR A 358 9.10 43.43 11.99
C THR A 358 10.13 42.49 11.36
N VAL A 359 9.72 41.23 11.13
CA VAL A 359 10.61 40.23 10.51
C VAL A 359 11.15 40.71 9.14
N PRO A 360 10.30 41.27 8.22
CA PRO A 360 10.79 41.77 6.94
C PRO A 360 11.87 42.87 7.06
N GLU A 361 11.73 43.79 8.02
CA GLU A 361 12.74 44.85 8.27
C GLU A 361 14.09 44.25 8.66
N VAL A 362 14.09 43.31 9.61
CA VAL A 362 15.33 42.65 10.08
C VAL A 362 15.97 41.84 8.95
N LEU A 363 15.17 41.07 8.18
CA LEU A 363 15.70 40.31 7.08
C LEU A 363 16.25 41.19 5.94
N GLY A 364 15.59 42.32 5.65
CA GLY A 364 16.09 43.30 4.66
C GLY A 364 17.43 43.93 5.05
N ALA A 365 17.69 44.08 6.36
CA ALA A 365 18.94 44.62 6.88
C ALA A 365 20.07 43.59 7.07
N SER A 366 19.80 42.30 6.76
CA SER A 366 20.75 41.20 7.02
C SER A 366 22.00 41.22 6.13
N GLY A 367 21.94 41.84 4.95
CA GLY A 367 23.05 41.93 3.99
C GLY A 367 23.19 40.73 3.06
N ILE A 368 22.24 39.81 3.07
CA ILE A 368 22.12 38.65 2.15
C ILE A 368 20.74 38.61 1.52
N ASP A 369 20.55 37.78 0.47
CA ASP A 369 19.23 37.64 -0.17
C ASP A 369 18.16 37.15 0.81
N ALA A 370 16.90 37.50 0.51
CA ALA A 370 15.78 37.24 1.39
C ALA A 370 15.54 35.74 1.68
N GLY A 371 15.88 34.86 0.75
CA GLY A 371 15.72 33.39 0.90
C GLY A 371 16.73 32.86 1.91
N ARG A 372 17.99 33.23 1.76
CA ARG A 372 19.08 32.86 2.69
C ARG A 372 18.87 33.50 4.08
N ALA A 373 18.45 34.76 4.14
CA ALA A 373 18.13 35.44 5.40
C ALA A 373 17.02 34.73 6.18
N ARG A 374 15.96 34.29 5.50
CA ARG A 374 14.89 33.45 6.10
C ARG A 374 15.43 32.14 6.63
N ALA A 375 16.32 31.47 5.90
CA ALA A 375 16.93 30.22 6.34
C ALA A 375 17.78 30.42 7.61
N VAL A 376 18.58 31.49 7.66
CA VAL A 376 19.35 31.86 8.85
C VAL A 376 18.43 32.15 10.04
N LEU A 377 17.35 32.88 9.85
CA LEU A 377 16.35 33.14 10.91
C LEU A 377 15.76 31.81 11.45
N GLN A 378 15.46 30.84 10.58
CA GLN A 378 14.97 29.53 11.02
C GLN A 378 16.02 28.76 11.82
N ILE A 379 17.31 28.91 11.50
CA ILE A 379 18.40 28.31 12.26
C ILE A 379 18.47 28.95 13.67
N LEU A 380 18.37 30.26 13.78
CA LEU A 380 18.35 30.98 15.06
C LEU A 380 17.16 30.60 15.95
N LEU A 381 15.98 30.36 15.33
CA LEU A 381 14.78 29.87 16.03
C LEU A 381 14.96 28.42 16.52
N ARG A 382 15.53 27.54 15.70
CA ARG A 382 15.77 26.14 16.09
C ARG A 382 16.85 25.98 17.13
N SER A 383 17.88 26.82 17.09
CA SER A 383 18.93 26.83 18.12
C SER A 383 18.49 27.44 19.45
N GLY A 384 17.23 27.95 19.52
CA GLY A 384 16.69 28.58 20.71
C GLY A 384 17.28 29.98 21.01
N ARG A 385 18.08 30.55 20.10
CA ARG A 385 18.62 31.94 20.27
C ARG A 385 17.51 32.97 20.09
N LEU A 386 16.53 32.68 19.23
CA LEU A 386 15.30 33.45 19.05
C LEU A 386 14.08 32.62 19.39
N VAL A 387 13.02 33.28 19.86
CA VAL A 387 11.75 32.65 20.25
C VAL A 387 10.60 33.24 19.44
N ARG A 388 9.83 32.40 18.76
CA ARG A 388 8.64 32.80 18.02
C ARG A 388 7.42 32.78 18.95
N VAL A 389 6.88 33.93 19.24
CA VAL A 389 5.68 34.10 20.07
C VAL A 389 4.41 34.04 19.23
N THR A 390 4.42 34.70 18.05
CA THR A 390 3.39 34.58 17.00
C THR A 390 4.07 34.49 15.63
N ASP A 391 3.30 34.33 14.56
CA ASP A 391 3.86 34.31 13.19
C ASP A 391 4.60 35.58 12.81
N THR A 392 4.25 36.70 13.42
CA THR A 392 4.84 38.02 13.13
C THR A 392 5.76 38.54 14.21
N LEU A 393 5.75 37.97 15.42
CA LEU A 393 6.52 38.45 16.57
C LEU A 393 7.55 37.40 16.99
N ILE A 394 8.80 37.78 16.84
CA ILE A 394 9.99 37.02 17.25
C ILE A 394 10.77 37.84 18.24
N PHE A 395 11.24 37.21 19.31
CA PHE A 395 12.01 37.84 20.38
C PHE A 395 13.35 37.14 20.58
N HIS A 396 14.33 37.84 21.10
CA HIS A 396 15.57 37.23 21.58
C HIS A 396 15.27 36.41 22.85
N ALA A 397 15.81 35.18 22.93
CA ALA A 397 15.56 34.26 24.05
C ALA A 397 15.85 34.92 25.42
N ALA A 398 17.00 35.62 25.57
CA ALA A 398 17.34 36.31 26.81
C ALA A 398 16.35 37.43 27.23
N ALA A 399 15.59 38.00 26.30
CA ALA A 399 14.53 38.95 26.64
C ALA A 399 13.29 38.24 27.21
N ILE A 400 12.94 37.11 26.62
CA ILE A 400 11.84 36.23 27.10
C ILE A 400 12.20 35.67 28.49
N ASP A 401 13.41 35.15 28.67
CA ASP A 401 13.87 34.56 29.93
C ASP A 401 13.87 35.58 31.07
N ARG A 402 14.34 36.80 30.80
CA ARG A 402 14.27 37.91 31.79
C ARG A 402 12.82 38.25 32.14
N LEU A 403 11.96 38.36 31.16
CA LEU A 403 10.54 38.64 31.38
C LEU A 403 9.87 37.52 32.18
N LYS A 404 10.18 36.24 31.82
CA LYS A 404 9.73 35.05 32.54
C LYS A 404 10.16 35.11 34.02
N ALA A 405 11.43 35.35 34.31
CA ALA A 405 11.93 35.46 35.66
C ALA A 405 11.22 36.57 36.44
N THR A 406 10.96 37.73 35.80
CA THR A 406 10.19 38.80 36.43
C THR A 406 8.74 38.41 36.75
N ILE A 407 8.07 37.64 35.89
CA ILE A 407 6.72 37.12 36.14
C ILE A 407 6.74 36.15 37.32
N GLU A 408 7.70 35.22 37.34
CA GLU A 408 7.80 34.18 38.37
C GLU A 408 8.04 34.76 39.80
N THR A 409 8.61 35.94 39.93
CA THR A 409 8.69 36.64 41.24
C THR A 409 7.32 37.01 41.81
N ARG A 410 6.29 37.00 40.98
CA ARG A 410 4.90 37.31 41.36
C ARG A 410 4.03 36.08 41.46
N ARG A 411 4.58 34.95 41.75
CA ARG A 411 3.86 33.67 41.85
C ARG A 411 2.68 33.74 42.81
N GLY A 412 1.52 33.26 42.38
CA GLY A 412 0.27 33.32 43.15
C GLY A 412 -0.49 34.66 43.04
N GLN A 413 0.10 35.66 42.43
CA GLN A 413 -0.54 36.97 42.27
C GLN A 413 -1.36 37.04 40.97
N SER A 414 -2.36 37.93 40.99
CA SER A 414 -3.17 38.24 39.81
C SER A 414 -2.46 39.32 38.97
N LEU A 415 -2.35 39.08 37.67
CA LEU A 415 -1.77 39.99 36.68
C LEU A 415 -2.80 40.27 35.58
N ASP A 416 -3.14 41.52 35.37
CA ASP A 416 -3.93 41.98 34.22
C ASP A 416 -3.01 42.55 33.11
N VAL A 417 -3.60 42.89 31.95
CA VAL A 417 -2.87 43.45 30.82
C VAL A 417 -2.24 44.83 31.17
N ALA A 418 -2.88 45.62 32.02
CA ALA A 418 -2.35 46.93 32.42
C ALA A 418 -1.14 46.79 33.32
N GLY A 419 -1.19 45.97 34.35
CA GLY A 419 -0.08 45.68 35.24
C GLY A 419 1.12 44.98 34.50
N PHE A 420 0.79 44.10 33.50
CA PHE A 420 1.85 43.52 32.67
C PHE A 420 2.56 44.55 31.81
N LYS A 421 1.82 45.51 31.23
CA LYS A 421 2.41 46.64 30.48
C LYS A 421 3.32 47.53 31.35
N GLU A 422 2.85 47.86 32.54
CA GLU A 422 3.64 48.67 33.48
C GLU A 422 4.90 47.97 33.91
N MET A 423 4.82 46.67 34.22
CA MET A 423 5.97 45.86 34.62
C MET A 423 6.98 45.67 33.49
N SER A 424 6.52 45.47 32.24
CA SER A 424 7.38 45.16 31.11
C SER A 424 7.79 46.37 30.25
N GLY A 425 7.16 47.52 30.45
CA GLY A 425 7.43 48.75 29.68
C GLY A 425 6.97 48.69 28.20
N ILE A 426 6.11 47.77 27.83
CA ILE A 426 5.73 47.54 26.41
C ILE A 426 4.30 47.96 26.09
N SER A 427 4.04 48.20 24.81
CA SER A 427 2.71 48.53 24.33
C SER A 427 1.77 47.29 24.30
N ARG A 428 0.47 47.51 24.23
CA ARG A 428 -0.56 46.48 24.16
C ARG A 428 -0.35 45.52 23.00
N LYS A 429 0.24 45.99 21.87
CA LYS A 429 0.60 45.20 20.68
C LYS A 429 1.47 43.98 21.01
N TYR A 430 2.42 44.15 21.95
CA TYR A 430 3.34 43.09 22.37
C TYR A 430 2.84 42.35 23.63
N ALA A 431 2.17 43.08 24.54
CA ALA A 431 1.75 42.55 25.83
C ALA A 431 0.76 41.37 25.71
N ILE A 432 -0.25 41.49 24.85
CA ILE A 432 -1.27 40.44 24.69
C ILE A 432 -0.65 39.15 24.12
N PRO A 433 0.10 39.16 22.99
CA PRO A 433 0.74 37.95 22.47
C PRO A 433 1.71 37.29 23.45
N LEU A 434 2.49 38.08 24.21
CA LEU A 434 3.40 37.55 25.22
C LEU A 434 2.66 36.88 26.38
N LEU A 435 1.56 37.46 26.87
CA LEU A 435 0.73 36.86 27.90
C LEU A 435 0.11 35.54 27.41
N GLU A 436 -0.39 35.46 26.16
CA GLU A 436 -0.88 34.24 25.56
C GLU A 436 0.23 33.17 25.37
N TYR A 437 1.45 33.62 25.09
CA TYR A 437 2.62 32.74 25.02
C TYR A 437 2.93 32.13 26.39
N PHE A 438 2.94 32.93 27.47
CA PHE A 438 3.15 32.43 28.83
C PHE A 438 2.01 31.57 29.35
N ASP A 439 0.77 31.79 28.91
CA ASP A 439 -0.37 30.90 29.18
C ASP A 439 -0.11 29.51 28.54
N ARG A 440 0.39 29.47 27.28
CA ARG A 440 0.78 28.22 26.61
C ARG A 440 1.91 27.49 27.30
N LEU A 441 2.86 28.20 27.86
CA LEU A 441 3.97 27.66 28.65
C LEU A 441 3.57 27.27 30.08
N LYS A 442 2.30 27.47 30.47
CA LYS A 442 1.79 27.23 31.84
C LYS A 442 2.52 28.02 32.91
N ILE A 443 3.07 29.17 32.59
CA ILE A 443 3.66 30.13 33.51
C ILE A 443 2.56 31.02 34.09
N THR A 444 1.56 31.34 33.29
CA THR A 444 0.35 32.02 33.71
C THR A 444 -0.89 31.21 33.32
N LYS A 445 -1.98 31.43 34.04
CA LYS A 445 -3.29 30.84 33.74
C LYS A 445 -4.34 31.93 33.65
N ARG A 446 -5.05 32.04 32.54
CA ARG A 446 -6.13 32.98 32.32
C ARG A 446 -7.35 32.63 33.17
N THR A 447 -7.86 33.61 33.90
CA THR A 447 -9.06 33.50 34.72
C THR A 447 -9.92 34.77 34.49
N GLY A 448 -10.88 34.71 33.56
CA GLY A 448 -11.64 35.87 33.08
C GLY A 448 -10.73 36.89 32.37
N ASP A 449 -10.76 38.14 32.86
CA ASP A 449 -9.93 39.24 32.29
C ASP A 449 -8.54 39.34 32.93
N ARG A 450 -8.25 38.49 33.89
CA ARG A 450 -6.95 38.47 34.58
C ARG A 450 -6.23 37.15 34.38
N ARG A 451 -4.96 37.08 34.75
CA ARG A 451 -4.12 35.88 34.78
C ARG A 451 -3.59 35.66 36.17
N ILE A 452 -3.43 34.42 36.56
CA ILE A 452 -2.76 34.03 37.80
C ILE A 452 -1.40 33.51 37.42
N VAL A 453 -0.34 33.98 38.06
CA VAL A 453 1.03 33.43 37.89
C VAL A 453 1.09 32.10 38.64
N ILE A 454 1.50 31.03 37.95
CA ILE A 454 1.51 29.66 38.48
C ILE A 454 2.86 29.35 39.15
#